data_cc056680cf8f9d0a0f607a5f3b97919a
#
_entry.id   cc056680cf8f9d0a0f607a5f3b97919a
#
_cell.length_a   1.000
_cell.length_b   1.000
_cell.length_c   1.000
_cell.angle_alpha   90.00
_cell.angle_beta   90.00
_cell.angle_gamma   90.00
#
_symmetry.space_group_name_H-M   'P 1'
#
loop_
_entity.id
_entity.type
_entity.pdbx_description
1 polymer ?
#
loop_
_entity_poly.entity_id
_entity_poly.type
_entity_poly.pdbx_seq_one_letter_code
_entity_poly.pdbx_strand_id
1 'polypeptide(L)'
;TRSFQRRFSEVMGVPPSTWLLTERLNAAKELLELTDLPMQQIALRTGLRNADSLRKHFSAAFGVSPSRYRQDFLRTELRPTENV
;
A
#
# COMPACT_ATOMS: atom_id res chain seq x y z
N THR A 1 -15.11 2.70 8.28
CA THR A 1 -14.44 2.49 7.02
C THR A 1 -14.21 1.02 6.76
N ARG A 2 -13.86 0.27 7.77
CA ARG A 2 -13.70 -1.14 7.56
C ARG A 2 -14.99 -1.78 7.14
N SER A 3 -16.08 -1.37 7.77
CA SER A 3 -17.38 -1.86 7.41
C SER A 3 -17.70 -1.51 5.97
N PHE A 4 -17.33 -0.31 5.59
CA PHE A 4 -17.57 0.14 4.23
C PHE A 4 -16.79 -0.72 3.23
N GLN A 5 -15.55 -1.01 3.53
CA GLN A 5 -14.73 -1.80 2.64
C GLN A 5 -15.25 -3.22 2.51
N ARG A 6 -15.71 -3.78 3.62
CA ARG A 6 -16.26 -5.11 3.58
C ARG A 6 -17.49 -5.14 2.71
N ARG A 7 -18.36 -4.15 2.88
CA ARG A 7 -19.58 -4.06 2.09
C ARG A 7 -19.24 -3.88 0.62
N PHE A 8 -18.23 -3.07 0.35
CA PHE A 8 -17.81 -2.84 -1.02
C PHE A 8 -17.38 -4.14 -1.67
N SER A 9 -16.61 -4.92 -0.94
CA SER A 9 -16.15 -6.21 -1.45
C SER A 9 -17.31 -7.13 -1.78
N GLU A 10 -18.29 -7.18 -0.92
CA GLU A 10 -19.45 -8.02 -1.14
C GLU A 10 -20.23 -7.56 -2.36
N VAL A 11 -20.40 -6.29 -2.50
CA VAL A 11 -21.16 -5.73 -3.62
C VAL A 11 -20.43 -5.98 -4.93
N MET A 12 -19.11 -5.86 -4.91
CA MET A 12 -18.34 -6.04 -6.13
C MET A 12 -18.11 -7.49 -6.47
N GLY A 13 -18.40 -8.39 -5.54
CA GLY A 13 -18.20 -9.80 -5.80
C GLY A 13 -16.74 -10.21 -5.78
N VAL A 14 -15.89 -9.43 -5.16
CA VAL A 14 -14.47 -9.73 -5.08
C VAL A 14 -14.24 -10.84 -4.07
N PRO A 15 -13.44 -11.88 -4.42
CA PRO A 15 -13.15 -12.94 -3.47
C PRO A 15 -12.50 -12.40 -2.20
N PRO A 16 -12.82 -12.96 -1.04
CA PRO A 16 -12.27 -12.47 0.22
C PRO A 16 -10.75 -12.43 0.26
N SER A 17 -10.10 -13.40 -0.35
CA SER A 17 -8.64 -13.42 -0.34
C SER A 17 -8.08 -12.25 -1.14
N THR A 18 -8.69 -11.93 -2.27
CA THR A 18 -8.25 -10.82 -3.08
C THR A 18 -8.51 -9.50 -2.35
N TRP A 19 -9.67 -9.40 -1.73
CA TRP A 19 -10.01 -8.20 -0.98
C TRP A 19 -9.02 -7.98 0.17
N LEU A 20 -8.66 -9.06 0.86
CA LEU A 20 -7.76 -8.95 1.98
C LEU A 20 -6.37 -8.52 1.52
N LEU A 21 -5.91 -9.05 0.40
CA LEU A 21 -4.63 -8.63 -0.13
C LEU A 21 -4.65 -7.14 -0.48
N THR A 22 -5.71 -6.68 -1.08
CA THR A 22 -5.85 -5.28 -1.41
C THR A 22 -5.81 -4.41 -0.16
N GLU A 23 -6.48 -4.86 0.91
CA GLU A 23 -6.45 -4.15 2.18
C GLU A 23 -5.04 -4.04 2.72
N ARG A 24 -4.30 -5.14 2.65
CA ARG A 24 -2.94 -5.15 3.14
C ARG A 24 -2.04 -4.25 2.33
N LEU A 25 -2.23 -4.23 1.02
CA LEU A 25 -1.44 -3.37 0.16
C LEU A 25 -1.76 -1.90 0.39
N ASN A 26 -3.02 -1.58 0.64
CA ASN A 26 -3.38 -0.21 0.96
C ASN A 26 -2.78 0.22 2.29
N ALA A 27 -2.74 -0.69 3.26
CA ALA A 27 -2.12 -0.39 4.53
C ALA A 27 -0.62 -0.17 4.36
N ALA A 28 0.02 -0.96 3.52
CA ALA A 28 1.43 -0.79 3.24
C ALA A 28 1.69 0.56 2.59
N LYS A 29 0.84 0.93 1.67
CA LYS A 29 0.95 2.22 1.00
C LYS A 29 0.90 3.36 2.01
N GLU A 30 -0.01 3.26 2.95
CA GLU A 30 -0.15 4.26 3.98
C GLU A 30 1.10 4.35 4.85
N LEU A 31 1.66 3.20 5.23
CA LEU A 31 2.88 3.19 6.01
C LEU A 31 4.06 3.76 5.23
N LEU A 32 4.09 3.52 3.93
CA LEU A 32 5.13 4.10 3.11
C LEU A 32 5.06 5.62 3.10
N GLU A 33 3.87 6.14 3.15
CA GLU A 33 3.66 7.59 3.13
C GLU A 33 3.92 8.24 4.48
N LEU A 34 3.51 7.58 5.54
CA LEU A 34 3.50 8.20 6.86
C LEU A 34 4.67 7.84 7.76
N THR A 35 5.47 6.86 7.39
CA THR A 35 6.57 6.43 8.24
C THR A 35 7.83 6.19 7.43
N ASP A 36 8.93 6.00 8.17
CA ASP A 36 10.21 5.64 7.56
C ASP A 36 10.54 4.19 7.76
N LEU A 37 9.54 3.38 8.07
CA LEU A 37 9.79 1.98 8.37
C LEU A 37 10.45 1.29 7.17
N PRO A 38 11.39 0.36 7.45
CA PRO A 38 11.97 -0.43 6.37
C PRO A 38 10.93 -1.33 5.74
N MET A 39 11.17 -1.73 4.52
CA MET A 39 10.22 -2.56 3.78
C MET A 39 9.87 -3.83 4.54
N GLN A 40 10.84 -4.44 5.18
CA GLN A 40 10.59 -5.66 5.95
C GLN A 40 9.58 -5.42 7.06
N GLN A 41 9.72 -4.31 7.76
CA GLN A 41 8.80 -3.99 8.84
C GLN A 41 7.41 -3.69 8.32
N ILE A 42 7.33 -3.00 7.21
CA ILE A 42 6.03 -2.70 6.60
C ILE A 42 5.35 -4.00 6.21
N ALA A 43 6.10 -4.92 5.62
CA ALA A 43 5.53 -6.20 5.21
C ALA A 43 5.00 -6.96 6.43
N LEU A 44 5.76 -6.97 7.51
CA LEU A 44 5.34 -7.69 8.70
C LEU A 44 4.11 -7.06 9.32
N ARG A 45 4.06 -5.75 9.37
CA ARG A 45 2.94 -5.06 9.99
C ARG A 45 1.65 -5.17 9.19
N THR A 46 1.78 -5.39 7.90
CA THR A 46 0.60 -5.46 7.04
C THR A 46 0.22 -6.90 6.69
N GLY A 47 0.96 -7.86 7.21
CA GLY A 47 0.63 -9.26 6.95
C GLY A 47 1.11 -9.76 5.62
N LEU A 48 2.09 -9.10 5.01
CA LEU A 48 2.60 -9.50 3.72
C LEU A 48 3.85 -10.36 3.80
N ARG A 49 4.15 -10.89 5.00
CA ARG A 49 5.21 -11.86 5.21
C ARG A 49 6.61 -11.28 5.20
N ASN A 50 7.09 -10.77 4.08
CA ASN A 50 8.43 -10.22 4.00
C ASN A 50 8.51 -9.18 2.91
N ALA A 51 9.68 -8.55 2.80
CA ALA A 51 9.85 -7.47 1.85
C ALA A 51 9.67 -7.92 0.40
N ASP A 52 10.10 -9.14 0.10
CA ASP A 52 9.94 -9.65 -1.27
C ASP A 52 8.48 -9.79 -1.63
N SER A 53 7.69 -10.32 -0.73
CA SER A 53 6.27 -10.48 -0.95
C SER A 53 5.60 -9.12 -1.12
N LEU A 54 5.97 -8.18 -0.26
CA LEU A 54 5.46 -6.83 -0.35
C LEU A 54 5.77 -6.22 -1.71
N ARG A 55 7.02 -6.32 -2.14
CA ARG A 55 7.44 -5.74 -3.40
C ARG A 55 6.69 -6.37 -4.56
N LYS A 56 6.57 -7.68 -4.55
CA LYS A 56 5.93 -8.39 -5.64
C LYS A 56 4.47 -7.99 -5.78
N HIS A 57 3.74 -8.05 -4.68
CA HIS A 57 2.32 -7.75 -4.73
C HIS A 57 2.05 -6.26 -4.93
N PHE A 58 2.88 -5.43 -4.32
CA PHE A 58 2.70 -3.99 -4.46
C PHE A 58 2.93 -3.55 -5.91
N SER A 59 4.00 -4.07 -6.51
CA SER A 59 4.31 -3.71 -7.90
C SER A 59 3.22 -4.18 -8.84
N ALA A 60 2.68 -5.36 -8.59
CA ALA A 60 1.62 -5.89 -9.44
C ALA A 60 0.35 -5.06 -9.32
N ALA A 61 0.07 -4.57 -8.12
CA ALA A 61 -1.17 -3.82 -7.90
C ALA A 61 -1.07 -2.37 -8.32
N PHE A 62 0.07 -1.74 -8.07
CA PHE A 62 0.21 -0.30 -8.28
C PHE A 62 1.16 0.10 -9.40
N GLY A 63 1.85 -0.85 -10.00
CA GLY A 63 2.72 -0.56 -11.12
C GLY A 63 4.08 0.00 -10.77
N VAL A 64 4.38 0.18 -9.49
CA VAL A 64 5.69 0.64 -9.05
C VAL A 64 6.07 -0.10 -7.79
N SER A 65 7.36 -0.18 -7.51
CA SER A 65 7.82 -0.84 -6.30
C SER A 65 7.51 0.04 -5.09
N PRO A 66 7.45 -0.57 -3.91
CA PRO A 66 7.20 0.22 -2.70
C PRO A 66 8.26 1.28 -2.46
N SER A 67 9.52 0.96 -2.73
CA SER A 67 10.59 1.94 -2.56
C SER A 67 10.42 3.11 -3.49
N ARG A 68 10.10 2.83 -4.74
CA ARG A 68 9.89 3.86 -5.72
C ARG A 68 8.69 4.72 -5.35
N TYR A 69 7.64 4.07 -4.90
CA TYR A 69 6.46 4.79 -4.48
C TYR A 69 6.78 5.77 -3.35
N ARG A 70 7.55 5.31 -2.37
CA ARG A 70 7.93 6.18 -1.25
C ARG A 70 8.75 7.37 -1.73
N GLN A 71 9.70 7.11 -2.61
CA GLN A 71 10.52 8.19 -3.14
C GLN A 71 9.69 9.21 -3.90
N ASP A 72 8.79 8.73 -4.72
CA ASP A 72 7.95 9.63 -5.49
C ASP A 72 7.03 10.44 -4.59
N PHE A 73 6.51 9.80 -3.56
CA PHE A 73 5.64 10.49 -2.63
C PHE A 73 6.39 11.58 -1.88
N LEU A 74 7.58 11.25 -1.38
CA LEU A 74 8.37 12.22 -0.65
C LEU A 74 8.79 13.38 -1.52
N ARG A 75 9.13 13.08 -2.76
CA ARG A 75 9.51 14.14 -3.68
C ARG A 75 8.35 15.08 -3.90
N THR A 76 7.16 14.55 -4.06
CA THR A 76 5.99 15.37 -4.26
C THR A 76 5.68 16.20 -3.03
N GLU A 77 5.81 15.60 -1.86
CA GLU A 77 5.53 16.29 -0.62
C GLU A 77 6.53 17.42 -0.34
N LEU A 78 7.78 17.18 -0.73
CA LEU A 78 8.81 18.14 -0.47
C LEU A 78 8.91 19.23 -1.50
N ARG A 79 8.07 19.18 -2.50
CA ARG A 79 8.05 20.24 -3.50
C ARG A 79 7.01 21.23 -3.10
N PRO A 80 7.38 22.20 -2.36
CA PRO A 80 6.39 23.14 -1.84
C PRO A 80 5.93 24.00 -2.99
N THR A 81 4.89 24.50 -2.97
CA THR A 81 4.43 25.61 -3.76
C THR A 81 4.71 25.63 -5.23
N GLU A 82 5.50 24.73 -5.72
CA GLU A 82 5.80 24.92 -7.09
C GLU A 82 4.58 24.76 -7.95
N ASN A 83 3.59 24.11 -7.47
CA ASN A 83 2.38 23.91 -8.21
C ASN A 83 1.37 25.01 -8.03
N VAL A 84 1.68 25.94 -7.27
CA VAL A 84 0.71 26.98 -6.93
C VAL A 84 0.74 28.11 -7.92
#